data_ffa83d4454dfe2be88ada69ead2919d7
#
_entry.id   ffa83d4454dfe2be88ada69ead2919d7
#
_cell.length_a   1.000
_cell.length_b   1.000
_cell.length_c   1.000
_cell.angle_alpha   90.00
_cell.angle_beta   90.00
_cell.angle_gamma   90.00
#
_symmetry.space_group_name_H-M   'P 1'
#
loop_
_entity.id
_entity.type
_entity.pdbx_description
1 polymer ?
#
loop_
_entity_poly.entity_id
_entity_poly.type
_entity_poly.pdbx_seq_one_letter_code
_entity_poly.pdbx_strand_id
1 'polypeptide(L)'
;LLKSQGYKVRLRKMDPYLNVDPGTMSPFQHGEVFVTDDGAETDLDLGHYERFTNISSKQSDNITTGRIYSDVIKKERKGGYLGKTVQVIPHITNRIKEFIKKDITNEDFVICEIGGTVGDIESLPFVEAIRQFSNEYGKSKTLFIHLTFVPFLKSSDEIKTKPTQHSVKELRGIGVQPDIIICRSQQSIPLDQRKKISLFCNVPIENVIETVDVRTIYEAPISFYNQKLDKQVLKFFKLKPKKRANLSPWKKITKIVLNTKKTVNIAIIGKYVNLKDAYKSLDEALVHGGIANNVKVNLIRIESDNLKNSEIKTKLKNVSGLLIPGGFGKRGTEGKISAIKYAREKKIPFLGICFGMQMAIVEFARNKLKIKNAGSSELDKKCYPVIGLINEW
;
A
#
# COMPACT_ATOMS: atom_id res chain seq x y z
N LEU A 1 -4.36 -10.75 -12.33
CA LEU A 1 -4.54 -11.45 -13.61
C LEU A 1 -4.42 -12.96 -13.45
N LEU A 2 -3.32 -13.50 -12.91
CA LEU A 2 -3.11 -14.94 -12.74
C LEU A 2 -4.22 -15.61 -11.92
N LYS A 3 -4.67 -14.97 -10.82
CA LYS A 3 -5.80 -15.44 -10.02
C LYS A 3 -7.09 -15.53 -10.85
N SER A 4 -7.36 -14.57 -11.74
CA SER A 4 -8.54 -14.60 -12.61
C SER A 4 -8.52 -15.77 -13.61
N GLN A 5 -7.34 -16.33 -13.84
CA GLN A 5 -7.12 -17.52 -14.70
C GLN A 5 -7.07 -18.84 -13.92
N GLY A 6 -7.35 -18.81 -12.62
CA GLY A 6 -7.48 -19.99 -11.77
C GLY A 6 -6.20 -20.41 -11.03
N TYR A 7 -5.14 -19.60 -11.08
CA TYR A 7 -3.92 -19.86 -10.34
C TYR A 7 -4.02 -19.37 -8.89
N LYS A 8 -3.39 -20.10 -7.98
CA LYS A 8 -3.20 -19.69 -6.59
C LYS A 8 -1.98 -18.78 -6.54
N VAL A 9 -2.18 -17.56 -6.05
CA VAL A 9 -1.13 -16.52 -6.03
C VAL A 9 -0.96 -16.00 -4.62
N ARG A 10 0.28 -15.81 -4.20
CA ARG A 10 0.65 -15.12 -2.97
C ARG A 10 1.54 -13.92 -3.30
N LEU A 11 1.32 -12.80 -2.63
CA LEU A 11 2.15 -11.60 -2.77
C LEU A 11 2.96 -11.40 -1.51
N ARG A 12 4.20 -10.91 -1.68
CA ARG A 12 5.12 -10.59 -0.59
C ARG A 12 5.78 -9.26 -0.83
N LYS A 13 5.97 -8.51 0.25
CA LYS A 13 6.67 -7.24 0.27
C LYS A 13 7.99 -7.35 1.01
N MET A 14 9.05 -6.84 0.41
CA MET A 14 10.39 -6.74 1.00
C MET A 14 10.80 -5.28 1.02
N ASP A 15 10.90 -4.70 2.23
CA ASP A 15 11.14 -3.28 2.43
C ASP A 15 12.57 -3.01 2.87
N PRO A 16 13.33 -2.19 2.13
CA PRO A 16 14.76 -2.01 2.36
C PRO A 16 15.10 -1.02 3.50
N TYR A 17 14.14 -0.56 4.29
CA TYR A 17 14.42 0.32 5.41
C TYR A 17 14.85 -0.44 6.69
N LEU A 18 15.57 0.26 7.60
CA LEU A 18 16.13 -0.31 8.83
C LEU A 18 15.14 -0.42 10.00
N ASN A 19 13.94 0.10 9.89
CA ASN A 19 12.91 -0.12 10.89
C ASN A 19 12.54 -1.59 10.94
N VAL A 20 12.34 -2.13 12.14
CA VAL A 20 11.97 -3.56 12.32
C VAL A 20 10.58 -3.82 11.73
N ASP A 21 9.70 -2.87 11.89
CA ASP A 21 8.37 -2.77 11.27
C ASP A 21 7.98 -1.29 11.12
N PRO A 22 6.90 -0.95 10.43
CA PRO A 22 6.48 0.44 10.23
C PRO A 22 5.71 1.04 11.43
N GLY A 23 5.46 0.30 12.50
CA GLY A 23 4.62 0.73 13.63
C GLY A 23 5.05 2.02 14.31
N THR A 24 6.36 2.33 14.31
CA THR A 24 6.91 3.56 14.88
C THR A 24 7.16 4.66 13.84
N MET A 25 6.89 4.39 12.57
CA MET A 25 7.11 5.36 11.51
C MET A 25 6.05 6.45 11.50
N SER A 26 6.45 7.64 11.10
CA SER A 26 5.51 8.74 10.90
C SER A 26 4.62 8.49 9.69
N PRO A 27 3.29 8.56 9.83
CA PRO A 27 2.38 8.47 8.69
C PRO A 27 2.63 9.54 7.62
N PHE A 28 3.28 10.66 7.96
CA PHE A 28 3.67 11.69 7.01
C PHE A 28 4.80 11.25 6.07
N GLN A 29 5.61 10.27 6.46
CA GLN A 29 6.73 9.76 5.64
C GLN A 29 6.37 8.48 4.89
N HIS A 30 5.63 7.57 5.53
CA HIS A 30 5.38 6.23 5.02
C HIS A 30 3.91 5.91 4.72
N GLY A 31 2.98 6.83 4.99
CA GLY A 31 1.56 6.53 4.91
C GLY A 31 1.06 5.73 6.11
N GLU A 32 -0.05 5.03 5.94
CA GLU A 32 -0.64 4.22 7.02
C GLU A 32 0.19 2.98 7.33
N VAL A 33 0.13 2.53 8.58
CA VAL A 33 0.55 1.19 8.98
C VAL A 33 -0.62 0.25 8.74
N PHE A 34 -0.42 -0.75 7.85
CA PHE A 34 -1.42 -1.77 7.59
C PHE A 34 -1.23 -2.94 8.57
N VAL A 35 -2.29 -3.32 9.27
CA VAL A 35 -2.25 -4.44 10.23
C VAL A 35 -2.92 -5.64 9.62
N THR A 36 -2.20 -6.76 9.56
CA THR A 36 -2.71 -8.04 9.04
C THR A 36 -3.64 -8.73 10.03
N ASP A 37 -4.42 -9.73 9.57
CA ASP A 37 -5.34 -10.48 10.43
C ASP A 37 -4.62 -11.20 11.59
N ASP A 38 -3.34 -11.55 11.42
CA ASP A 38 -2.49 -12.16 12.46
C ASP A 38 -1.71 -11.13 13.29
N GLY A 39 -2.09 -9.84 13.22
CA GLY A 39 -1.61 -8.77 14.10
C GLY A 39 -0.25 -8.17 13.73
N ALA A 40 0.29 -8.44 12.55
CA ALA A 40 1.54 -7.83 12.13
C ALA A 40 1.33 -6.40 11.60
N GLU A 41 2.14 -5.47 12.08
CA GLU A 41 2.27 -4.12 11.51
C GLU A 41 3.13 -4.17 10.26
N THR A 42 2.58 -3.70 9.13
CA THR A 42 3.20 -3.87 7.81
C THR A 42 3.07 -2.61 6.97
N ASP A 43 3.77 -2.59 5.84
CA ASP A 43 3.64 -1.55 4.84
C ASP A 43 2.22 -1.51 4.23
N LEU A 44 1.77 -0.33 3.84
CA LEU A 44 0.44 -0.09 3.27
C LEU A 44 0.17 -0.88 1.97
N ASP A 45 1.22 -1.33 1.29
CA ASP A 45 1.10 -2.12 0.06
C ASP A 45 0.38 -3.46 0.28
N LEU A 46 0.48 -4.05 1.48
CA LEU A 46 -0.26 -5.26 1.81
C LEU A 46 -1.78 -5.04 1.73
N GLY A 47 -2.24 -3.86 2.14
CA GLY A 47 -3.64 -3.46 1.96
C GLY A 47 -4.04 -3.40 0.48
N HIS A 48 -3.16 -2.92 -0.40
CA HIS A 48 -3.37 -2.98 -1.85
C HIS A 48 -3.45 -4.42 -2.35
N TYR A 49 -2.54 -5.30 -1.88
CA TYR A 49 -2.56 -6.71 -2.28
C TYR A 49 -3.89 -7.38 -1.92
N GLU A 50 -4.38 -7.17 -0.69
CA GLU A 50 -5.66 -7.71 -0.25
C GLU A 50 -6.84 -7.20 -1.08
N ARG A 51 -6.92 -5.89 -1.31
CA ARG A 51 -7.99 -5.25 -2.10
C ARG A 51 -8.07 -5.78 -3.54
N PHE A 52 -6.90 -6.07 -4.15
CA PHE A 52 -6.85 -6.57 -5.53
C PHE A 52 -6.96 -8.08 -5.65
N THR A 53 -6.54 -8.83 -4.64
CA THR A 53 -6.53 -10.29 -4.69
C THR A 53 -7.66 -10.94 -3.90
N ASN A 54 -8.26 -10.24 -2.93
CA ASN A 54 -9.18 -10.78 -1.94
C ASN A 54 -8.55 -12.01 -1.25
N ILE A 55 -7.29 -11.87 -0.84
CA ILE A 55 -6.52 -12.85 -0.07
C ILE A 55 -5.92 -12.09 1.09
N SER A 56 -6.20 -12.53 2.34
CA SER A 56 -5.62 -11.93 3.53
C SER A 56 -4.11 -12.14 3.57
N SER A 57 -3.39 -11.05 3.80
CA SER A 57 -1.95 -11.07 4.02
C SER A 57 -1.64 -11.52 5.45
N LYS A 58 -0.44 -12.06 5.63
CA LYS A 58 0.04 -12.56 6.92
C LYS A 58 1.37 -11.90 7.27
N GLN A 59 1.77 -12.02 8.53
CA GLN A 59 3.10 -11.59 8.98
C GLN A 59 4.24 -12.12 8.10
N SER A 60 4.09 -13.32 7.54
CA SER A 60 5.06 -13.92 6.63
C SER A 60 5.02 -13.34 5.21
N ASP A 61 4.21 -12.33 4.92
CA ASP A 61 4.13 -11.68 3.61
C ASP A 61 4.83 -10.31 3.56
N ASN A 62 5.34 -9.83 4.71
CA ASN A 62 6.17 -8.62 4.78
C ASN A 62 7.45 -8.85 5.58
N ILE A 63 8.56 -8.32 5.11
CA ILE A 63 9.81 -8.29 5.84
C ILE A 63 10.59 -7.01 5.55
N THR A 64 11.23 -6.46 6.58
CA THR A 64 12.08 -5.28 6.48
C THR A 64 13.56 -5.66 6.61
N THR A 65 14.46 -4.80 6.12
CA THR A 65 15.90 -4.94 6.37
C THR A 65 16.17 -5.01 7.88
N GLY A 66 15.55 -4.13 8.67
CA GLY A 66 15.74 -4.10 10.12
C GLY A 66 15.39 -5.43 10.79
N ARG A 67 14.29 -6.06 10.40
CA ARG A 67 13.90 -7.38 10.92
C ARG A 67 14.88 -8.48 10.51
N ILE A 68 15.34 -8.47 9.26
CA ILE A 68 16.33 -9.45 8.77
C ILE A 68 17.63 -9.36 9.57
N TYR A 69 18.18 -8.15 9.73
CA TYR A 69 19.41 -7.94 10.49
C TYR A 69 19.23 -8.28 11.97
N SER A 70 18.11 -7.89 12.58
CA SER A 70 17.78 -8.23 13.96
C SER A 70 17.75 -9.77 14.17
N ASP A 71 17.14 -10.51 13.26
CA ASP A 71 17.07 -11.98 13.34
C ASP A 71 18.46 -12.61 13.24
N VAL A 72 19.30 -12.13 12.32
CA VAL A 72 20.66 -12.64 12.11
C VAL A 72 21.56 -12.31 13.31
N ILE A 73 21.49 -11.08 13.83
CA ILE A 73 22.26 -10.66 15.02
C ILE A 73 21.81 -11.44 16.26
N LYS A 74 20.50 -11.61 16.47
CA LYS A 74 19.98 -12.42 17.58
C LYS A 74 20.46 -13.88 17.52
N LYS A 75 20.51 -14.46 16.31
CA LYS A 75 21.02 -15.81 16.08
C LYS A 75 22.53 -15.89 16.37
N GLU A 76 23.29 -14.88 15.93
CA GLU A 76 24.73 -14.77 16.22
C GLU A 76 24.99 -14.73 17.73
N ARG A 77 24.31 -13.83 18.46
CA ARG A 77 24.47 -13.69 19.92
C ARG A 77 24.11 -14.95 20.72
N LYS A 78 23.25 -15.80 20.15
CA LYS A 78 22.91 -17.11 20.73
C LYS A 78 23.88 -18.24 20.29
N GLY A 79 24.99 -17.91 19.61
CA GLY A 79 25.97 -18.91 19.15
C GLY A 79 25.50 -19.76 17.96
N GLY A 80 24.39 -19.36 17.30
CA GLY A 80 23.78 -20.15 16.21
C GLY A 80 24.61 -20.28 14.93
N TYR A 81 25.75 -19.60 14.86
CA TYR A 81 26.71 -19.72 13.74
C TYR A 81 28.01 -20.41 14.13
N LEU A 82 28.10 -20.95 15.35
CA LEU A 82 29.25 -21.78 15.79
C LEU A 82 30.61 -21.11 15.59
N GLY A 83 30.73 -19.80 15.89
CA GLY A 83 31.99 -19.06 15.80
C GLY A 83 32.36 -18.61 14.37
N LYS A 84 31.54 -18.87 13.36
CA LYS A 84 31.78 -18.38 11.99
C LYS A 84 31.65 -16.87 11.89
N THR A 85 32.44 -16.24 11.04
CA THR A 85 32.25 -14.83 10.67
C THR A 85 30.92 -14.64 9.96
N VAL A 86 30.04 -13.80 10.52
CA VAL A 86 28.73 -13.49 9.96
C VAL A 86 28.84 -12.29 9.02
N GLN A 87 28.39 -12.45 7.77
CA GLN A 87 28.51 -11.45 6.69
C GLN A 87 27.17 -11.26 6.00
N VAL A 88 27.02 -10.20 5.20
CA VAL A 88 25.82 -9.97 4.39
C VAL A 88 25.59 -11.15 3.46
N ILE A 89 26.63 -11.58 2.76
CA ILE A 89 26.65 -12.83 1.99
C ILE A 89 27.49 -13.85 2.76
N PRO A 90 26.95 -15.03 3.13
CA PRO A 90 25.62 -15.54 2.76
C PRO A 90 24.52 -15.34 3.82
N HIS A 91 24.78 -14.77 4.99
CA HIS A 91 23.88 -14.90 6.14
C HIS A 91 22.61 -14.06 5.99
N ILE A 92 22.72 -12.80 5.58
CA ILE A 92 21.58 -11.93 5.30
C ILE A 92 20.83 -12.42 4.05
N THR A 93 21.55 -12.75 2.98
CA THR A 93 20.92 -13.24 1.74
C THR A 93 20.20 -14.57 1.95
N ASN A 94 20.74 -15.47 2.79
CA ASN A 94 20.06 -16.73 3.16
C ASN A 94 18.77 -16.44 3.94
N ARG A 95 18.80 -15.49 4.89
CA ARG A 95 17.59 -15.12 5.65
C ARG A 95 16.49 -14.55 4.76
N ILE A 96 16.85 -13.76 3.72
CA ILE A 96 15.91 -13.29 2.71
C ILE A 96 15.35 -14.45 1.89
N LYS A 97 16.20 -15.38 1.44
CA LYS A 97 15.75 -16.58 0.70
C LYS A 97 14.84 -17.49 1.53
N GLU A 98 15.10 -17.62 2.83
CA GLU A 98 14.22 -18.32 3.78
C GLU A 98 12.84 -17.64 3.85
N PHE A 99 12.80 -16.31 3.91
CA PHE A 99 11.55 -15.57 3.90
C PHE A 99 10.74 -15.82 2.62
N ILE A 100 11.39 -15.80 1.45
CA ILE A 100 10.72 -16.06 0.16
C ILE A 100 10.01 -17.43 0.17
N LYS A 101 10.58 -18.41 0.87
CA LYS A 101 10.04 -19.79 0.93
C LYS A 101 9.08 -20.04 2.08
N LYS A 102 9.08 -19.15 3.08
CA LYS A 102 8.33 -19.38 4.32
C LYS A 102 6.82 -19.51 4.05
N ASP A 103 6.17 -20.48 4.68
CA ASP A 103 4.72 -20.71 4.63
C ASP A 103 4.12 -20.84 3.22
N ILE A 104 4.92 -21.26 2.25
CA ILE A 104 4.44 -21.63 0.91
C ILE A 104 3.97 -23.08 0.97
N THR A 105 2.71 -23.32 0.64
CA THR A 105 2.10 -24.65 0.75
C THR A 105 1.60 -25.19 -0.58
N ASN A 106 0.74 -24.45 -1.27
CA ASN A 106 0.08 -24.89 -2.48
C ASN A 106 -0.15 -23.77 -3.49
N GLU A 107 0.61 -22.69 -3.35
CA GLU A 107 0.58 -21.58 -4.30
C GLU A 107 1.27 -21.97 -5.61
N ASP A 108 0.61 -21.62 -6.72
CA ASP A 108 1.20 -21.79 -8.06
C ASP A 108 2.26 -20.71 -8.34
N PHE A 109 2.05 -19.49 -7.80
CA PHE A 109 2.92 -18.34 -7.96
C PHE A 109 3.12 -17.59 -6.64
N VAL A 110 4.36 -17.23 -6.36
CA VAL A 110 4.73 -16.26 -5.32
C VAL A 110 5.31 -15.04 -5.99
N ILE A 111 4.69 -13.89 -5.81
CA ILE A 111 5.13 -12.61 -6.35
C ILE A 111 5.76 -11.81 -5.23
N CYS A 112 7.06 -11.58 -5.31
CA CYS A 112 7.83 -10.80 -4.34
C CYS A 112 8.09 -9.41 -4.91
N GLU A 113 7.60 -8.38 -4.23
CA GLU A 113 7.91 -7.00 -4.54
C GLU A 113 9.07 -6.53 -3.65
N ILE A 114 10.13 -6.03 -4.28
CA ILE A 114 11.24 -5.37 -3.60
C ILE A 114 10.98 -3.87 -3.63
N GLY A 115 10.88 -3.26 -2.45
CA GLY A 115 10.76 -1.81 -2.31
C GLY A 115 12.07 -1.09 -2.64
N GLY A 116 11.99 0.23 -2.78
CA GLY A 116 13.12 1.09 -3.11
C GLY A 116 13.46 1.11 -4.60
N THR A 117 14.55 1.77 -4.92
CA THR A 117 15.03 1.97 -6.29
C THR A 117 16.22 1.07 -6.57
N VAL A 118 16.27 0.48 -7.77
CA VAL A 118 17.45 -0.29 -8.21
C VAL A 118 18.66 0.64 -8.26
N GLY A 119 19.75 0.22 -7.59
CA GLY A 119 20.97 1.01 -7.43
C GLY A 119 21.13 1.63 -6.04
N ASP A 120 20.06 1.68 -5.25
CA ASP A 120 20.15 2.14 -3.86
C ASP A 120 20.83 1.09 -2.98
N ILE A 121 21.70 1.55 -2.08
CA ILE A 121 22.48 0.69 -1.17
C ILE A 121 21.59 -0.21 -0.34
N GLU A 122 20.44 0.32 0.11
CA GLU A 122 19.51 -0.38 0.98
C GLU A 122 18.88 -1.60 0.33
N SER A 123 18.65 -1.57 -0.99
CA SER A 123 18.01 -2.66 -1.74
C SER A 123 18.98 -3.76 -2.19
N LEU A 124 20.29 -3.50 -2.17
CA LEU A 124 21.31 -4.43 -2.70
C LEU A 124 21.24 -5.83 -2.09
N PRO A 125 21.10 -6.03 -0.76
CA PRO A 125 21.00 -7.36 -0.18
C PRO A 125 19.79 -8.17 -0.71
N PHE A 126 18.67 -7.50 -0.99
CA PHE A 126 17.49 -8.15 -1.56
C PHE A 126 17.72 -8.54 -3.02
N VAL A 127 18.28 -7.64 -3.83
CA VAL A 127 18.57 -7.93 -5.25
C VAL A 127 19.59 -9.05 -5.37
N GLU A 128 20.62 -9.05 -4.53
CA GLU A 128 21.62 -10.16 -4.48
C GLU A 128 20.94 -11.48 -4.03
N ALA A 129 20.05 -11.44 -3.05
CA ALA A 129 19.36 -12.64 -2.59
C ALA A 129 18.47 -13.26 -3.67
N ILE A 130 17.71 -12.45 -4.43
CA ILE A 130 16.88 -12.97 -5.54
C ILE A 130 17.74 -13.49 -6.71
N ARG A 131 18.89 -12.87 -6.97
CA ARG A 131 19.86 -13.38 -7.95
C ARG A 131 20.35 -14.77 -7.55
N GLN A 132 20.76 -14.95 -6.29
CA GLN A 132 21.16 -16.24 -5.73
C GLN A 132 20.01 -17.24 -5.78
N PHE A 133 18.81 -16.82 -5.38
CA PHE A 133 17.61 -17.64 -5.40
C PHE A 133 17.32 -18.18 -6.80
N SER A 134 17.42 -17.32 -7.82
CA SER A 134 17.24 -17.73 -9.21
C SER A 134 18.26 -18.77 -9.68
N ASN A 135 19.52 -18.64 -9.25
CA ASN A 135 20.57 -19.62 -9.58
C ASN A 135 20.34 -20.96 -8.88
N GLU A 136 19.86 -20.94 -7.61
CA GLU A 136 19.62 -22.15 -6.82
C GLU A 136 18.38 -22.93 -7.29
N TYR A 137 17.27 -22.21 -7.62
CA TYR A 137 16.01 -22.83 -8.03
C TYR A 137 15.88 -23.06 -9.53
N GLY A 138 16.75 -22.43 -10.31
CA GLY A 138 16.76 -22.46 -11.75
C GLY A 138 16.01 -21.28 -12.40
N LYS A 139 16.64 -20.71 -13.41
CA LYS A 139 16.10 -19.54 -14.15
C LYS A 139 14.73 -19.78 -14.77
N SER A 140 14.37 -21.02 -15.09
CA SER A 140 13.05 -21.37 -15.63
C SER A 140 11.91 -21.31 -14.59
N LYS A 141 12.24 -21.19 -13.30
CA LYS A 141 11.29 -21.11 -12.18
C LYS A 141 11.19 -19.72 -11.56
N THR A 142 12.01 -18.78 -12.04
CA THR A 142 12.08 -17.41 -11.51
C THR A 142 11.98 -16.41 -12.65
N LEU A 143 11.02 -15.51 -12.58
CA LEU A 143 10.77 -14.46 -13.58
C LEU A 143 11.06 -13.11 -12.96
N PHE A 144 11.90 -12.30 -13.61
CA PHE A 144 12.22 -10.95 -13.19
C PHE A 144 11.41 -9.93 -13.96
N ILE A 145 10.54 -9.22 -13.27
CA ILE A 145 9.78 -8.09 -13.81
C ILE A 145 10.37 -6.81 -13.25
N HIS A 146 10.85 -5.92 -14.11
CA HIS A 146 11.41 -4.64 -13.72
C HIS A 146 10.44 -3.50 -14.04
N LEU A 147 10.04 -2.77 -13.00
CA LEU A 147 9.19 -1.60 -13.13
C LEU A 147 10.06 -0.36 -13.32
N THR A 148 9.82 0.41 -14.39
CA THR A 148 10.58 1.60 -14.73
C THR A 148 9.68 2.79 -14.98
N PHE A 149 10.26 3.98 -14.92
CA PHE A 149 9.58 5.22 -15.29
C PHE A 149 10.10 5.75 -16.63
N VAL A 150 9.18 6.05 -17.54
CA VAL A 150 9.44 6.63 -18.86
C VAL A 150 8.84 8.03 -18.87
N PRO A 151 9.61 9.08 -18.49
CA PRO A 151 9.09 10.43 -18.37
C PRO A 151 8.75 11.04 -19.72
N PHE A 152 7.68 11.81 -19.74
CA PHE A 152 7.33 12.71 -20.81
C PHE A 152 7.73 14.14 -20.45
N LEU A 153 8.59 14.75 -21.26
CA LEU A 153 9.04 16.12 -21.08
C LEU A 153 8.14 17.08 -21.87
N LYS A 154 7.26 17.79 -21.18
CA LYS A 154 6.32 18.74 -21.80
C LYS A 154 7.02 19.85 -22.56
N SER A 155 8.20 20.28 -22.12
CA SER A 155 8.97 21.35 -22.75
C SER A 155 9.50 21.02 -24.15
N SER A 156 9.78 19.74 -24.42
CA SER A 156 10.30 19.24 -25.70
C SER A 156 9.32 18.32 -26.44
N ASP A 157 8.12 18.11 -25.87
CA ASP A 157 7.11 17.17 -26.39
C ASP A 157 7.71 15.77 -26.67
N GLU A 158 8.52 15.27 -25.74
CA GLU A 158 9.34 14.08 -25.98
C GLU A 158 9.28 13.08 -24.81
N ILE A 159 9.18 11.79 -25.18
CA ILE A 159 9.34 10.68 -24.23
C ILE A 159 10.83 10.34 -24.11
N LYS A 160 11.33 10.24 -22.87
CA LYS A 160 12.73 9.89 -22.57
C LYS A 160 12.86 8.44 -22.11
N THR A 161 13.56 7.62 -22.90
CA THR A 161 13.82 6.20 -22.58
C THR A 161 15.13 5.97 -21.81
N LYS A 162 15.98 6.98 -21.68
CA LYS A 162 17.29 6.88 -21.00
C LYS A 162 17.17 6.47 -19.53
N PRO A 163 16.25 6.99 -18.70
CA PRO A 163 16.13 6.55 -17.32
C PRO A 163 15.86 5.04 -17.20
N THR A 164 14.98 4.49 -18.05
CA THR A 164 14.73 3.05 -18.13
C THR A 164 16.00 2.26 -18.51
N GLN A 165 16.73 2.72 -19.52
CA GLN A 165 17.96 2.07 -19.95
C GLN A 165 19.02 2.04 -18.83
N HIS A 166 19.17 3.14 -18.08
CA HIS A 166 20.12 3.23 -16.97
C HIS A 166 19.67 2.32 -15.81
N SER A 167 18.39 2.33 -15.43
CA SER A 167 17.88 1.47 -14.37
C SER A 167 18.09 -0.04 -14.69
N VAL A 168 17.85 -0.45 -15.94
CA VAL A 168 18.12 -1.82 -16.37
C VAL A 168 19.63 -2.13 -16.40
N LYS A 169 20.47 -1.15 -16.77
CA LYS A 169 21.93 -1.31 -16.73
C LYS A 169 22.43 -1.57 -15.30
N GLU A 170 21.93 -0.81 -14.31
CA GLU A 170 22.26 -1.01 -12.90
C GLU A 170 21.83 -2.41 -12.43
N LEU A 171 20.60 -2.83 -12.74
CA LEU A 171 20.12 -4.18 -12.40
C LEU A 171 20.98 -5.28 -12.99
N ARG A 172 21.38 -5.11 -14.26
CA ARG A 172 22.28 -6.05 -14.95
C ARG A 172 23.69 -6.05 -14.34
N GLY A 173 24.16 -4.90 -13.85
CA GLY A 173 25.44 -4.79 -13.13
C GLY A 173 25.48 -5.66 -11.87
N ILE A 174 24.34 -5.90 -11.23
CA ILE A 174 24.19 -6.80 -10.07
C ILE A 174 24.05 -8.28 -10.53
N GLY A 175 23.90 -8.53 -11.83
CA GLY A 175 23.75 -9.88 -12.40
C GLY A 175 22.31 -10.35 -12.59
N VAL A 176 21.34 -9.44 -12.58
CA VAL A 176 19.92 -9.73 -12.84
C VAL A 176 19.52 -9.15 -14.18
N GLN A 177 19.14 -10.00 -15.13
CA GLN A 177 18.54 -9.61 -16.40
C GLN A 177 17.02 -9.64 -16.25
N PRO A 178 16.31 -8.52 -16.47
CA PRO A 178 14.84 -8.56 -16.47
C PRO A 178 14.32 -9.36 -17.67
N ASP A 179 13.26 -10.14 -17.44
CA ASP A 179 12.54 -10.89 -18.47
C ASP A 179 11.39 -10.06 -19.05
N ILE A 180 10.78 -9.22 -18.22
CA ILE A 180 9.71 -8.30 -18.59
C ILE A 180 10.04 -6.91 -18.02
N ILE A 181 9.80 -5.87 -18.80
CA ILE A 181 9.89 -4.49 -18.33
C ILE A 181 8.50 -3.88 -18.37
N ILE A 182 8.05 -3.33 -17.23
CA ILE A 182 6.83 -2.54 -17.14
C ILE A 182 7.22 -1.06 -17.11
N CYS A 183 6.84 -0.34 -18.16
CA CYS A 183 7.19 1.06 -18.37
C CYS A 183 6.02 1.95 -17.94
N ARG A 184 6.10 2.59 -16.77
CA ARG A 184 5.13 3.59 -16.36
C ARG A 184 5.37 4.90 -17.10
N SER A 185 4.33 5.46 -17.68
CA SER A 185 4.37 6.73 -18.42
C SER A 185 3.07 7.50 -18.24
N GLN A 186 3.13 8.83 -18.38
CA GLN A 186 1.94 9.69 -18.36
C GLN A 186 1.09 9.53 -19.62
N GLN A 187 1.69 9.07 -20.71
CA GLN A 187 1.00 8.84 -22.00
C GLN A 187 1.54 7.60 -22.70
N SER A 188 0.85 7.14 -23.75
CA SER A 188 1.26 5.96 -24.51
C SER A 188 2.67 6.11 -25.07
N ILE A 189 3.45 5.03 -25.01
CA ILE A 189 4.82 4.96 -25.49
C ILE A 189 4.80 4.50 -26.94
N PRO A 190 5.25 5.32 -27.92
CA PRO A 190 5.28 4.96 -29.31
C PRO A 190 6.06 3.66 -29.57
N LEU A 191 5.67 2.96 -30.63
CA LEU A 191 6.26 1.64 -30.95
C LEU A 191 7.78 1.70 -31.18
N ASP A 192 8.28 2.76 -31.82
CA ASP A 192 9.71 3.01 -32.05
C ASP A 192 10.47 3.17 -30.72
N GLN A 193 9.89 3.88 -29.74
CA GLN A 193 10.47 4.03 -28.42
C GLN A 193 10.44 2.70 -27.63
N ARG A 194 9.38 1.90 -27.76
CA ARG A 194 9.34 0.55 -27.18
C ARG A 194 10.35 -0.39 -27.82
N LYS A 195 10.56 -0.31 -29.15
CA LYS A 195 11.64 -1.04 -29.86
C LYS A 195 13.01 -0.63 -29.33
N LYS A 196 13.23 0.67 -29.09
CA LYS A 196 14.46 1.20 -28.51
C LYS A 196 14.69 0.65 -27.09
N ILE A 197 13.68 0.65 -26.23
CA ILE A 197 13.78 0.04 -24.88
C ILE A 197 14.12 -1.45 -25.02
N SER A 198 13.41 -2.19 -25.84
CA SER A 198 13.63 -3.61 -26.12
C SER A 198 15.10 -3.88 -26.48
N LEU A 199 15.65 -3.14 -27.44
CA LEU A 199 17.02 -3.29 -27.93
C LEU A 199 18.05 -3.01 -26.83
N PHE A 200 17.96 -1.86 -26.15
CA PHE A 200 18.95 -1.45 -25.15
C PHE A 200 18.87 -2.24 -23.85
N CYS A 201 17.70 -2.74 -23.50
CA CYS A 201 17.47 -3.50 -22.28
C CYS A 201 17.58 -5.02 -22.48
N ASN A 202 17.80 -5.49 -23.72
CA ASN A 202 17.89 -6.90 -24.08
C ASN A 202 16.65 -7.71 -23.62
N VAL A 203 15.46 -7.18 -23.95
CA VAL A 203 14.17 -7.80 -23.64
C VAL A 203 13.33 -7.85 -24.92
N PRO A 204 12.65 -8.97 -25.24
CA PRO A 204 11.77 -9.04 -26.41
C PRO A 204 10.71 -7.91 -26.40
N ILE A 205 10.38 -7.38 -27.59
CA ILE A 205 9.44 -6.25 -27.70
C ILE A 205 8.08 -6.54 -27.08
N GLU A 206 7.60 -7.76 -27.15
CA GLU A 206 6.35 -8.21 -26.55
C GLU A 206 6.39 -8.24 -25.01
N ASN A 207 7.58 -8.18 -24.40
CA ASN A 207 7.82 -8.13 -22.97
C ASN A 207 8.08 -6.68 -22.47
N VAL A 208 8.05 -5.69 -23.36
CA VAL A 208 8.04 -4.27 -23.00
C VAL A 208 6.58 -3.82 -22.86
N ILE A 209 6.08 -3.84 -21.65
CA ILE A 209 4.70 -3.55 -21.30
C ILE A 209 4.58 -2.07 -20.90
N GLU A 210 3.75 -1.31 -21.57
CA GLU A 210 3.45 0.05 -21.13
C GLU A 210 2.37 0.06 -20.04
N THR A 211 2.48 0.95 -19.09
CA THR A 211 1.41 1.27 -18.16
C THR A 211 1.23 2.79 -18.10
N VAL A 212 0.20 3.25 -18.79
CA VAL A 212 -0.17 4.66 -18.80
C VAL A 212 -0.95 4.96 -17.52
N ASP A 213 -0.77 6.18 -16.99
CA ASP A 213 -1.52 6.63 -15.84
C ASP A 213 -3.03 6.50 -16.10
N VAL A 214 -3.69 5.68 -15.28
CA VAL A 214 -5.11 5.36 -15.43
C VAL A 214 -5.98 6.35 -14.63
N ARG A 215 -7.23 6.52 -15.04
CA ARG A 215 -8.18 7.41 -14.36
C ARG A 215 -8.59 6.89 -12.97
N THR A 216 -8.50 5.59 -12.78
CA THR A 216 -8.69 4.90 -11.51
C THR A 216 -7.84 3.65 -11.47
N ILE A 217 -7.27 3.33 -10.29
CA ILE A 217 -6.43 2.13 -10.11
C ILE A 217 -7.15 0.83 -10.49
N TYR A 218 -8.48 0.82 -10.48
CA TYR A 218 -9.30 -0.34 -10.88
C TYR A 218 -9.26 -0.62 -12.39
N GLU A 219 -8.74 0.29 -13.22
CA GLU A 219 -8.45 0.05 -14.64
C GLU A 219 -7.16 -0.74 -14.86
N ALA A 220 -6.23 -0.74 -13.90
CA ALA A 220 -4.91 -1.35 -14.06
C ALA A 220 -4.95 -2.85 -14.45
N PRO A 221 -5.77 -3.72 -13.84
CA PRO A 221 -5.87 -5.12 -14.26
C PRO A 221 -6.34 -5.27 -15.71
N ILE A 222 -7.24 -4.38 -16.18
CA ILE A 222 -7.76 -4.40 -17.55
C ILE A 222 -6.66 -3.93 -18.52
N SER A 223 -5.92 -2.88 -18.16
CA SER A 223 -4.81 -2.37 -18.96
C SER A 223 -3.73 -3.43 -19.15
N PHE A 224 -3.26 -4.07 -18.08
CA PHE A 224 -2.28 -5.14 -18.17
C PHE A 224 -2.75 -6.36 -18.95
N TYR A 225 -4.03 -6.72 -18.86
CA TYR A 225 -4.60 -7.80 -19.66
C TYR A 225 -4.61 -7.46 -21.15
N ASN A 226 -4.97 -6.22 -21.51
CA ASN A 226 -4.95 -5.75 -22.91
C ASN A 226 -3.53 -5.75 -23.49
N GLN A 227 -2.52 -5.47 -22.64
CA GLN A 227 -1.09 -5.54 -22.97
C GLN A 227 -0.56 -6.99 -22.97
N LYS A 228 -1.38 -7.99 -22.65
CA LYS A 228 -1.04 -9.41 -22.64
C LYS A 228 0.05 -9.78 -21.61
N LEU A 229 0.19 -9.01 -20.52
CA LEU A 229 1.17 -9.29 -19.47
C LEU A 229 1.03 -10.71 -18.91
N ASP A 230 -0.20 -11.14 -18.63
CA ASP A 230 -0.51 -12.50 -18.18
C ASP A 230 -0.03 -13.58 -19.15
N LYS A 231 -0.19 -13.34 -20.46
CA LYS A 231 0.28 -14.28 -21.49
C LYS A 231 1.79 -14.39 -21.52
N GLN A 232 2.53 -13.28 -21.35
CA GLN A 232 3.98 -13.30 -21.32
C GLN A 232 4.50 -14.04 -20.09
N VAL A 233 3.89 -13.82 -18.91
CA VAL A 233 4.21 -14.57 -17.70
C VAL A 233 3.99 -16.07 -17.88
N LEU A 234 2.82 -16.47 -18.38
CA LEU A 234 2.52 -17.90 -18.61
C LEU A 234 3.42 -18.52 -19.68
N LYS A 235 3.73 -17.78 -20.77
CA LYS A 235 4.66 -18.21 -21.82
C LYS A 235 6.05 -18.50 -21.24
N PHE A 236 6.56 -17.63 -20.37
CA PHE A 236 7.84 -17.81 -19.71
C PHE A 236 7.90 -19.13 -18.93
N PHE A 237 6.89 -19.41 -18.13
CA PHE A 237 6.79 -20.64 -17.34
C PHE A 237 6.29 -21.87 -18.14
N LYS A 238 6.05 -21.74 -19.45
CA LYS A 238 5.48 -22.79 -20.31
C LYS A 238 4.14 -23.33 -19.79
N LEU A 239 3.32 -22.44 -19.20
CA LEU A 239 2.02 -22.76 -18.64
C LEU A 239 0.88 -22.32 -19.57
N LYS A 240 -0.29 -22.96 -19.42
CA LYS A 240 -1.53 -22.57 -20.08
C LYS A 240 -2.52 -22.03 -19.04
N PRO A 241 -3.38 -21.08 -19.38
CA PRO A 241 -4.44 -20.65 -18.45
C PRO A 241 -5.27 -21.85 -17.98
N LYS A 242 -5.50 -21.99 -16.66
CA LYS A 242 -6.38 -23.02 -16.10
C LYS A 242 -7.85 -22.75 -16.46
N LYS A 243 -8.20 -21.47 -16.64
CA LYS A 243 -9.50 -20.99 -17.13
C LYS A 243 -9.34 -19.64 -17.85
N ARG A 244 -10.35 -19.26 -18.63
CA ARG A 244 -10.40 -17.94 -19.25
C ARG A 244 -10.42 -16.84 -18.17
N ALA A 245 -9.60 -15.81 -18.35
CA ALA A 245 -9.57 -14.68 -17.42
C ALA A 245 -10.95 -14.00 -17.34
N ASN A 246 -11.48 -13.88 -16.12
CA ASN A 246 -12.71 -13.15 -15.88
C ASN A 246 -12.41 -11.78 -15.27
N LEU A 247 -12.49 -10.75 -16.08
CA LEU A 247 -12.30 -9.35 -15.67
C LEU A 247 -13.63 -8.58 -15.57
N SER A 248 -14.78 -9.26 -15.67
CA SER A 248 -16.09 -8.60 -15.58
C SER A 248 -16.32 -7.84 -14.25
N PRO A 249 -15.87 -8.34 -13.08
CA PRO A 249 -15.96 -7.57 -11.85
C PRO A 249 -15.20 -6.24 -11.92
N TRP A 250 -13.97 -6.25 -12.45
CA TRP A 250 -13.16 -5.05 -12.62
C TRP A 250 -13.79 -4.05 -13.58
N LYS A 251 -14.33 -4.52 -14.72
CA LYS A 251 -15.06 -3.68 -15.67
C LYS A 251 -16.29 -3.05 -15.03
N LYS A 252 -17.04 -3.81 -14.20
CA LYS A 252 -18.20 -3.28 -13.47
C LYS A 252 -17.79 -2.18 -12.47
N ILE A 253 -16.77 -2.43 -11.66
CA ILE A 253 -16.22 -1.45 -10.69
C ILE A 253 -15.78 -0.18 -11.43
N THR A 254 -14.96 -0.33 -12.46
CA THR A 254 -14.48 0.79 -13.28
C THR A 254 -15.63 1.61 -13.87
N LYS A 255 -16.65 0.94 -14.41
CA LYS A 255 -17.84 1.61 -14.96
C LYS A 255 -18.57 2.45 -13.89
N ILE A 256 -18.74 1.90 -12.68
CA ILE A 256 -19.37 2.63 -11.57
C ILE A 256 -18.52 3.84 -11.18
N VAL A 257 -17.23 3.64 -10.93
CA VAL A 257 -16.33 4.71 -10.47
C VAL A 257 -16.27 5.88 -11.45
N LEU A 258 -16.25 5.59 -12.76
CA LEU A 258 -16.09 6.62 -13.81
C LEU A 258 -17.40 7.29 -14.22
N ASN A 259 -18.53 6.57 -14.20
CA ASN A 259 -19.75 7.05 -14.85
C ASN A 259 -20.84 7.44 -13.84
N THR A 260 -20.67 7.16 -12.54
CA THR A 260 -21.67 7.55 -11.54
C THR A 260 -21.72 9.06 -11.36
N LYS A 261 -22.91 9.63 -11.59
CA LYS A 261 -23.17 11.09 -11.47
C LYS A 261 -23.56 11.51 -10.05
N LYS A 262 -24.22 10.62 -9.30
CA LYS A 262 -24.65 10.91 -7.93
C LYS A 262 -23.43 10.96 -7.01
N THR A 263 -23.25 12.08 -6.32
CA THR A 263 -22.09 12.30 -5.42
C THR A 263 -22.57 12.50 -3.99
N VAL A 264 -21.82 11.97 -3.03
CA VAL A 264 -21.96 12.23 -1.60
C VAL A 264 -20.65 12.79 -1.06
N ASN A 265 -20.76 13.80 -0.20
CA ASN A 265 -19.63 14.46 0.44
C ASN A 265 -19.43 13.88 1.84
N ILE A 266 -18.30 13.22 2.10
CA ILE A 266 -17.93 12.72 3.41
C ILE A 266 -16.77 13.57 3.96
N ALA A 267 -16.97 14.22 5.10
CA ALA A 267 -15.90 14.91 5.78
C ALA A 267 -15.08 13.93 6.64
N ILE A 268 -13.76 13.97 6.50
CA ILE A 268 -12.82 13.25 7.37
C ILE A 268 -12.08 14.30 8.19
N ILE A 269 -12.28 14.28 9.51
CA ILE A 269 -11.59 15.20 10.43
C ILE A 269 -10.52 14.45 11.19
N GLY A 270 -9.27 14.66 10.79
CA GLY A 270 -8.11 13.93 11.28
C GLY A 270 -6.88 14.80 11.50
N LYS A 271 -5.79 14.17 11.95
CA LYS A 271 -4.50 14.83 12.20
C LYS A 271 -3.54 14.76 11.00
N TYR A 272 -3.74 13.80 10.10
CA TYR A 272 -2.81 13.45 9.01
C TYR A 272 -3.46 13.63 7.64
N VAL A 273 -4.44 14.52 7.54
CA VAL A 273 -5.28 14.66 6.33
C VAL A 273 -4.54 15.25 5.12
N ASN A 274 -3.39 15.88 5.35
CA ASN A 274 -2.57 16.47 4.29
C ASN A 274 -1.79 15.42 3.48
N LEU A 275 -1.59 14.22 4.02
CA LEU A 275 -1.02 13.10 3.30
C LEU A 275 -2.13 12.08 2.97
N LYS A 276 -2.38 11.87 1.69
CA LYS A 276 -3.45 10.96 1.23
C LYS A 276 -3.25 9.52 1.72
N ASP A 277 -2.01 9.06 1.75
CA ASP A 277 -1.71 7.68 2.11
C ASP A 277 -1.75 7.39 3.62
N ALA A 278 -1.85 8.43 4.47
CA ALA A 278 -2.00 8.25 5.92
C ALA A 278 -3.33 7.61 6.34
N TYR A 279 -4.36 7.71 5.49
CA TYR A 279 -5.69 7.12 5.72
C TYR A 279 -6.13 6.25 4.53
N LYS A 280 -5.19 5.58 3.88
CA LYS A 280 -5.42 4.88 2.62
C LYS A 280 -6.53 3.83 2.70
N SER A 281 -6.49 2.95 3.69
CA SER A 281 -7.51 1.91 3.88
C SER A 281 -8.88 2.51 4.21
N LEU A 282 -8.92 3.58 4.99
CA LEU A 282 -10.16 4.29 5.30
C LEU A 282 -10.78 4.93 4.05
N ASP A 283 -9.97 5.61 3.26
CA ASP A 283 -10.38 6.22 2.00
C ASP A 283 -10.94 5.18 1.03
N GLU A 284 -10.23 4.05 0.86
CA GLU A 284 -10.67 2.96 0.02
C GLU A 284 -11.97 2.30 0.55
N ALA A 285 -12.11 2.14 1.86
CA ALA A 285 -13.35 1.62 2.45
C ALA A 285 -14.56 2.51 2.13
N LEU A 286 -14.39 3.84 2.22
CA LEU A 286 -15.44 4.79 1.84
C LEU A 286 -15.75 4.75 0.34
N VAL A 287 -14.72 4.65 -0.51
CA VAL A 287 -14.90 4.49 -1.96
C VAL A 287 -15.62 3.19 -2.29
N HIS A 288 -15.26 2.07 -1.63
CA HIS A 288 -15.94 0.78 -1.81
C HIS A 288 -17.41 0.84 -1.36
N GLY A 289 -17.68 1.51 -0.25
CA GLY A 289 -19.06 1.80 0.19
C GLY A 289 -19.85 2.58 -0.87
N GLY A 290 -19.19 3.57 -1.49
CA GLY A 290 -19.75 4.34 -2.61
C GLY A 290 -20.05 3.45 -3.83
N ILE A 291 -19.12 2.59 -4.22
CA ILE A 291 -19.28 1.65 -5.34
C ILE A 291 -20.47 0.73 -5.10
N ALA A 292 -20.58 0.16 -3.89
CA ALA A 292 -21.69 -0.73 -3.52
C ALA A 292 -23.06 -0.04 -3.60
N ASN A 293 -23.11 1.27 -3.32
CA ASN A 293 -24.33 2.09 -3.34
C ASN A 293 -24.54 2.89 -4.65
N ASN A 294 -23.70 2.66 -5.67
CA ASN A 294 -23.73 3.40 -6.93
C ASN A 294 -23.67 4.93 -6.76
N VAL A 295 -22.83 5.40 -5.84
CA VAL A 295 -22.55 6.82 -5.61
C VAL A 295 -21.04 7.08 -5.65
N LYS A 296 -20.66 8.26 -6.13
CA LYS A 296 -19.28 8.74 -6.05
C LYS A 296 -19.07 9.40 -4.70
N VAL A 297 -18.08 8.94 -3.95
CA VAL A 297 -17.71 9.56 -2.67
C VAL A 297 -16.67 10.64 -2.91
N ASN A 298 -17.00 11.86 -2.48
CA ASN A 298 -16.07 12.99 -2.46
C ASN A 298 -15.57 13.15 -1.02
N LEU A 299 -14.28 12.95 -0.78
CA LEU A 299 -13.64 13.02 0.53
C LEU A 299 -13.18 14.44 0.81
N ILE A 300 -13.81 15.10 1.77
CA ILE A 300 -13.45 16.44 2.25
C ILE A 300 -12.56 16.27 3.48
N ARG A 301 -11.26 16.51 3.33
CA ARG A 301 -10.29 16.38 4.41
C ARG A 301 -10.15 17.66 5.18
N ILE A 302 -10.34 17.60 6.49
CA ILE A 302 -10.29 18.75 7.40
C ILE A 302 -9.31 18.45 8.52
N GLU A 303 -8.29 19.29 8.66
CA GLU A 303 -7.34 19.16 9.76
C GLU A 303 -7.98 19.55 11.08
N SER A 304 -7.81 18.69 12.08
CA SER A 304 -8.47 18.86 13.39
C SER A 304 -7.76 19.88 14.28
N ASP A 305 -6.46 20.14 14.07
CA ASP A 305 -5.64 20.92 15.01
C ASP A 305 -6.02 22.39 15.05
N ASN A 306 -6.36 22.96 13.90
CA ASN A 306 -6.69 24.37 13.75
C ASN A 306 -8.17 24.62 13.48
N LEU A 307 -9.03 23.61 13.72
CA LEU A 307 -10.46 23.72 13.44
C LEU A 307 -11.15 24.56 14.51
N LYS A 308 -11.43 25.83 14.17
CA LYS A 308 -12.13 26.76 15.05
C LYS A 308 -13.65 26.54 14.98
N ASN A 309 -14.35 26.74 16.10
CA ASN A 309 -15.81 26.63 16.17
C ASN A 309 -16.53 27.52 15.14
N SER A 310 -16.00 28.70 14.84
CA SER A 310 -16.54 29.63 13.84
C SER A 310 -16.49 29.08 12.41
N GLU A 311 -15.54 28.19 12.11
CA GLU A 311 -15.34 27.62 10.77
C GLU A 311 -16.13 26.33 10.52
N ILE A 312 -16.55 25.63 11.58
CA ILE A 312 -17.22 24.33 11.48
C ILE A 312 -18.45 24.40 10.61
N LYS A 313 -19.31 25.40 10.82
CA LYS A 313 -20.54 25.58 10.05
C LYS A 313 -20.24 25.72 8.54
N THR A 314 -19.22 26.47 8.19
CA THR A 314 -18.84 26.71 6.79
C THR A 314 -18.22 25.47 6.17
N LYS A 315 -17.26 24.82 6.87
CA LYS A 315 -16.56 23.64 6.38
C LYS A 315 -17.47 22.41 6.24
N LEU A 316 -18.51 22.29 7.07
CA LEU A 316 -19.43 21.15 7.07
C LEU A 316 -20.79 21.44 6.43
N LYS A 317 -20.97 22.60 5.77
CA LYS A 317 -22.28 23.02 5.22
C LYS A 317 -22.90 22.02 4.24
N ASN A 318 -22.09 21.43 3.38
CA ASN A 318 -22.54 20.54 2.28
C ASN A 318 -22.07 19.09 2.48
N VAL A 319 -21.91 18.66 3.72
CA VAL A 319 -21.42 17.34 4.07
C VAL A 319 -22.60 16.39 4.29
N SER A 320 -22.57 15.24 3.65
CA SER A 320 -23.57 14.18 3.77
C SER A 320 -23.28 13.19 4.90
N GLY A 321 -22.03 13.16 5.39
CA GLY A 321 -21.59 12.32 6.51
C GLY A 321 -20.27 12.83 7.09
N LEU A 322 -20.07 12.63 8.38
CA LEU A 322 -18.86 12.98 9.11
C LEU A 322 -18.18 11.72 9.63
N LEU A 323 -16.88 11.60 9.36
CA LEU A 323 -16.04 10.54 9.89
C LEU A 323 -14.88 11.14 10.68
N ILE A 324 -14.65 10.61 11.87
CA ILE A 324 -13.47 10.91 12.68
C ILE A 324 -12.69 9.62 12.87
N PRO A 325 -11.49 9.54 12.30
CA PRO A 325 -10.64 8.34 12.37
C PRO A 325 -9.98 8.18 13.74
N GLY A 326 -9.31 7.07 13.92
CA GLY A 326 -8.39 6.80 15.02
C GLY A 326 -7.26 7.83 15.13
N GLY A 327 -6.55 7.80 16.23
CA GLY A 327 -5.43 8.69 16.52
C GLY A 327 -5.10 8.70 18.00
N PHE A 328 -3.98 9.33 18.36
CA PHE A 328 -3.49 9.41 19.74
C PHE A 328 -3.18 10.84 20.15
N GLY A 329 -3.19 11.09 21.46
CA GLY A 329 -2.76 12.34 22.08
C GLY A 329 -3.75 13.49 21.97
N LYS A 330 -3.47 14.55 22.69
CA LYS A 330 -4.40 15.69 22.97
C LYS A 330 -4.61 16.63 21.77
N ARG A 331 -3.70 16.65 20.82
CA ARG A 331 -3.73 17.57 19.67
C ARG A 331 -5.01 17.39 18.84
N GLY A 332 -5.70 18.49 18.50
CA GLY A 332 -6.91 18.49 17.67
C GLY A 332 -8.17 17.92 18.31
N THR A 333 -8.17 17.60 19.62
CA THR A 333 -9.29 16.98 20.33
C THR A 333 -10.53 17.87 20.37
N GLU A 334 -10.37 19.16 20.74
CA GLU A 334 -11.51 20.08 20.88
C GLU A 334 -12.15 20.41 19.52
N GLY A 335 -11.36 20.49 18.45
CA GLY A 335 -11.91 20.63 17.10
C GLY A 335 -12.77 19.44 16.69
N LYS A 336 -12.34 18.21 17.03
CA LYS A 336 -13.14 16.99 16.80
C LYS A 336 -14.44 16.99 17.60
N ILE A 337 -14.37 17.29 18.90
CA ILE A 337 -15.56 17.37 19.78
C ILE A 337 -16.56 18.38 19.24
N SER A 338 -16.10 19.55 18.81
CA SER A 338 -16.95 20.60 18.26
C SER A 338 -17.62 20.20 16.94
N ALA A 339 -16.89 19.49 16.08
CA ALA A 339 -17.45 18.95 14.84
C ALA A 339 -18.49 17.85 15.09
N ILE A 340 -18.27 16.98 16.09
CA ILE A 340 -19.23 15.96 16.51
C ILE A 340 -20.50 16.60 17.02
N LYS A 341 -20.38 17.64 17.88
CA LYS A 341 -21.50 18.41 18.34
C LYS A 341 -22.34 18.98 17.19
N TYR A 342 -21.68 19.60 16.22
CA TYR A 342 -22.34 20.12 15.02
C TYR A 342 -23.07 19.03 14.24
N ALA A 343 -22.41 17.88 14.00
CA ALA A 343 -23.00 16.76 13.28
C ALA A 343 -24.26 16.25 14.02
N ARG A 344 -24.18 16.07 15.33
CA ARG A 344 -25.34 15.65 16.17
C ARG A 344 -26.47 16.65 16.09
N GLU A 345 -26.18 17.94 16.25
CA GLU A 345 -27.21 19.00 16.23
C GLU A 345 -27.86 19.16 14.85
N LYS A 346 -27.11 18.97 13.79
CA LYS A 346 -27.59 19.02 12.39
C LYS A 346 -28.07 17.68 11.84
N LYS A 347 -28.08 16.62 12.66
CA LYS A 347 -28.45 15.25 12.28
C LYS A 347 -27.68 14.73 11.07
N ILE A 348 -26.40 15.11 10.95
CA ILE A 348 -25.49 14.58 9.95
C ILE A 348 -25.06 13.18 10.40
N PRO A 349 -25.17 12.13 9.56
CA PRO A 349 -24.63 10.80 9.85
C PRO A 349 -23.17 10.87 10.30
N PHE A 350 -22.86 10.20 11.40
CA PHE A 350 -21.55 10.25 12.04
C PHE A 350 -20.98 8.84 12.24
N LEU A 351 -19.69 8.67 11.96
CA LEU A 351 -18.90 7.49 12.31
C LEU A 351 -17.62 7.92 13.03
N GLY A 352 -17.46 7.46 14.26
CA GLY A 352 -16.20 7.59 15.03
C GLY A 352 -15.49 6.25 15.11
N ILE A 353 -14.20 6.20 14.70
CA ILE A 353 -13.38 5.01 14.78
C ILE A 353 -12.37 5.18 15.92
N CYS A 354 -12.28 4.21 16.86
CA CYS A 354 -11.34 4.23 17.97
C CYS A 354 -11.40 5.58 18.73
N PHE A 355 -10.41 6.44 18.58
CA PHE A 355 -10.36 7.77 19.19
C PHE A 355 -11.56 8.65 18.80
N GLY A 356 -12.06 8.54 17.56
CA GLY A 356 -13.24 9.25 17.10
C GLY A 356 -14.51 8.85 17.87
N MET A 357 -14.66 7.57 18.18
CA MET A 357 -15.74 7.06 19.05
C MET A 357 -15.61 7.60 20.49
N GLN A 358 -14.39 7.58 21.04
CA GLN A 358 -14.13 8.12 22.39
C GLN A 358 -14.50 9.60 22.48
N MET A 359 -14.14 10.39 21.45
CA MET A 359 -14.49 11.82 21.43
C MET A 359 -16.01 12.06 21.30
N ALA A 360 -16.74 11.14 20.67
CA ALA A 360 -18.21 11.22 20.62
C ALA A 360 -18.84 10.99 22.00
N ILE A 361 -18.28 10.06 22.79
CA ILE A 361 -18.71 9.84 24.19
C ILE A 361 -18.43 11.09 25.03
N VAL A 362 -17.25 11.67 24.90
CA VAL A 362 -16.89 12.91 25.61
C VAL A 362 -17.80 14.07 25.20
N GLU A 363 -18.10 14.24 23.92
CA GLU A 363 -19.03 15.24 23.40
C GLU A 363 -20.41 15.08 24.04
N PHE A 364 -20.95 13.87 24.02
CA PHE A 364 -22.26 13.57 24.56
C PHE A 364 -22.32 13.83 26.07
N ALA A 365 -21.34 13.41 26.83
CA ALA A 365 -21.22 13.66 28.25
C ALA A 365 -21.21 15.16 28.58
N ARG A 366 -20.39 15.95 27.86
CA ARG A 366 -20.29 17.40 28.06
C ARG A 366 -21.55 18.16 27.68
N ASN A 367 -22.13 17.86 26.53
CA ASN A 367 -23.19 18.69 25.94
C ASN A 367 -24.61 18.19 26.23
N LYS A 368 -24.82 16.87 26.41
CA LYS A 368 -26.13 16.28 26.72
C LYS A 368 -26.30 15.99 28.20
N LEU A 369 -25.32 15.34 28.82
CA LEU A 369 -25.39 15.02 30.27
C LEU A 369 -24.90 16.16 31.16
N LYS A 370 -24.38 17.26 30.57
CA LYS A 370 -23.92 18.47 31.30
C LYS A 370 -22.76 18.24 32.25
N ILE A 371 -21.96 17.18 32.03
CA ILE A 371 -20.75 16.91 32.79
C ILE A 371 -19.62 17.75 32.19
N LYS A 372 -19.51 19.03 32.58
CA LYS A 372 -18.64 20.03 31.95
C LYS A 372 -17.18 19.61 31.83
N ASN A 373 -16.66 18.88 32.83
CA ASN A 373 -15.27 18.41 32.86
C ASN A 373 -15.10 16.96 32.38
N ALA A 374 -16.07 16.41 31.64
CA ALA A 374 -15.95 15.05 31.10
C ALA A 374 -14.76 14.97 30.08
N GLY A 375 -14.00 13.91 30.18
CA GLY A 375 -12.81 13.72 29.34
C GLY A 375 -12.31 12.29 29.32
N SER A 376 -11.10 12.12 28.75
CA SER A 376 -10.34 10.87 28.79
C SER A 376 -9.18 11.03 29.77
N SER A 377 -9.01 10.06 30.68
CA SER A 377 -7.89 10.03 31.62
C SER A 377 -6.52 9.89 30.93
N GLU A 378 -6.49 9.41 29.70
CA GLU A 378 -5.28 9.39 28.85
C GLU A 378 -4.84 10.82 28.47
N LEU A 379 -5.81 11.71 28.21
CA LEU A 379 -5.55 13.05 27.69
C LEU A 379 -5.40 14.10 28.79
N ASP A 380 -6.15 13.94 29.88
CA ASP A 380 -6.15 14.84 31.05
C ASP A 380 -6.49 14.07 32.32
N LYS A 381 -5.51 13.89 33.19
CA LYS A 381 -5.68 13.21 34.49
C LYS A 381 -6.63 13.95 35.47
N LYS A 382 -6.93 15.22 35.21
CA LYS A 382 -7.82 16.04 36.07
C LYS A 382 -9.26 16.07 35.59
N CYS A 383 -9.57 15.43 34.44
CA CYS A 383 -10.95 15.41 33.96
C CYS A 383 -11.83 14.45 34.75
N TYR A 384 -13.15 14.61 34.64
CA TYR A 384 -14.09 13.55 34.99
C TYR A 384 -13.99 12.43 33.94
N PRO A 385 -13.48 11.25 34.29
CA PRO A 385 -13.14 10.25 33.29
C PRO A 385 -14.39 9.51 32.79
N VAL A 386 -14.81 9.82 31.57
CA VAL A 386 -15.86 9.06 30.85
C VAL A 386 -15.20 8.05 29.88
N ILE A 387 -13.92 8.24 29.61
CA ILE A 387 -13.01 7.30 28.95
C ILE A 387 -11.81 7.12 29.88
N GLY A 388 -11.50 5.89 30.22
CA GLY A 388 -10.42 5.55 31.13
C GLY A 388 -9.56 4.41 30.64
N LEU A 389 -8.37 4.27 31.22
CA LEU A 389 -7.54 3.08 31.05
C LEU A 389 -8.16 1.92 31.82
N ILE A 390 -8.10 0.73 31.24
CA ILE A 390 -8.46 -0.51 31.92
C ILE A 390 -7.22 -0.92 32.73
N ASN A 391 -7.38 -0.96 34.04
CA ASN A 391 -6.27 -1.28 34.96
C ASN A 391 -6.12 -2.77 35.26
N GLU A 392 -7.15 -3.57 34.96
CA GLU A 392 -7.18 -5.01 35.20
C GLU A 392 -7.84 -5.71 34.00
N TRP A 393 -7.22 -6.78 33.53
CA TRP A 393 -7.74 -7.74 32.55
C TRP A 393 -7.83 -9.10 33.17
#